data_62979aac4e6a94fcc50ab49d462ca634
#
_entry.id   62979aac4e6a94fcc50ab49d462ca634
#
_cell.length_a   1.000
_cell.length_b   1.000
_cell.length_c   1.000
_cell.angle_alpha   90.00
_cell.angle_beta   90.00
_cell.angle_gamma   90.00
#
_symmetry.space_group_name_H-M   'P 1'
#
loop_
_entity.id
_entity.type
_entity.pdbx_description
1 polymer ?
#
loop_
_entity_poly.entity_id
_entity_poly.type
_entity_poly.pdbx_seq_one_letter_code
_entity_poly.pdbx_strand_id
1 'polypeptide(L)'
;MEYAILFLPLTASIISGFFNKIIGEKLCNYITCLFTTLGAILSIIIFYNVIFHGYENNLLIAKWINSGNLDVNWSIKIDALSSVMLVVVNLISSLVHIYSIGYMSHDPHKPRFMAYLSLFTFAMLTLVTSDNFLQLFFGWEGVGLCSYFLIGFWFKKNSANSAAIKAFLVNRVGDFGFALGIFLIFYLFGTVNYDEVFQQIYLYKDNELNFLGLNVNSID
;
A
#
# COMPACT_ATOMS: atom_id res chain seq x y z
N MET A 1 18.33 -2.50 0.25
CA MET A 1 17.66 -1.43 0.98
C MET A 1 16.14 -1.50 0.78
N GLU A 2 15.69 -1.68 -0.45
CA GLU A 2 14.28 -1.66 -0.87
C GLU A 2 13.41 -2.69 -0.14
N TYR A 3 13.87 -3.92 -0.02
CA TYR A 3 13.20 -4.95 0.78
C TYR A 3 13.01 -4.53 2.24
N ALA A 4 14.04 -3.88 2.82
CA ALA A 4 13.97 -3.47 4.21
C ALA A 4 12.87 -2.41 4.42
N ILE A 5 12.75 -1.43 3.53
CA ILE A 5 11.71 -0.40 3.63
C ILE A 5 10.32 -1.01 3.65
N LEU A 6 10.06 -1.99 2.76
CA LEU A 6 8.76 -2.63 2.66
C LEU A 6 8.47 -3.55 3.85
N PHE A 7 9.45 -4.39 4.24
CA PHE A 7 9.21 -5.45 5.23
C PHE A 7 9.43 -5.04 6.68
N LEU A 8 10.12 -3.93 6.98
CA LEU A 8 10.26 -3.43 8.36
C LEU A 8 8.91 -3.14 9.02
N PRO A 9 7.96 -2.39 8.41
CA PRO A 9 6.66 -2.18 9.02
C PRO A 9 5.84 -3.46 9.17
N LEU A 10 5.94 -4.41 8.22
CA LEU A 10 5.28 -5.70 8.32
C LEU A 10 5.80 -6.51 9.52
N THR A 11 7.12 -6.62 9.67
CA THR A 11 7.72 -7.34 10.80
C THR A 11 7.38 -6.67 12.12
N ALA A 12 7.36 -5.33 12.18
CA ALA A 12 6.92 -4.57 13.34
C ALA A 12 5.47 -4.89 13.72
N SER A 13 4.57 -4.95 12.72
CA SER A 13 3.17 -5.32 12.92
C SER A 13 3.00 -6.74 13.46
N ILE A 14 3.72 -7.73 12.89
CA ILE A 14 3.68 -9.12 13.33
C ILE A 14 4.19 -9.23 14.79
N ILE A 15 5.32 -8.61 15.10
CA ILE A 15 5.91 -8.64 16.44
C ILE A 15 4.95 -8.02 17.47
N SER A 16 4.42 -6.83 17.17
CA SER A 16 3.53 -6.12 18.10
C SER A 16 2.15 -6.77 18.21
N GLY A 17 1.63 -7.37 17.13
CA GLY A 17 0.32 -8.02 17.09
C GLY A 17 0.30 -9.37 17.80
N PHE A 18 1.24 -10.26 17.47
CA PHE A 18 1.21 -11.65 17.94
C PHE A 18 2.08 -11.91 19.17
N PHE A 19 3.21 -11.21 19.29
CA PHE A 19 4.19 -11.49 20.34
C PHE A 19 4.15 -10.48 21.51
N ASN A 20 3.14 -9.62 21.58
CA ASN A 20 3.03 -8.59 22.61
C ASN A 20 3.01 -9.17 24.03
N LYS A 21 2.41 -10.35 24.25
CA LYS A 21 2.34 -11.01 25.56
C LYS A 21 3.72 -11.52 26.03
N ILE A 22 4.61 -11.83 25.10
CA ILE A 22 5.95 -12.37 25.41
C ILE A 22 6.94 -11.21 25.58
N ILE A 23 6.87 -10.23 24.68
CA ILE A 23 7.85 -9.14 24.59
C ILE A 23 7.51 -8.00 25.55
N GLY A 24 6.23 -7.83 25.85
CA GLY A 24 5.73 -6.75 26.70
C GLY A 24 5.41 -5.47 25.93
N GLU A 25 4.49 -4.69 26.46
CA GLU A 25 3.90 -3.52 25.81
C GLU A 25 4.94 -2.44 25.43
N LYS A 26 5.84 -2.12 26.38
CA LYS A 26 6.84 -1.05 26.16
C LYS A 26 7.78 -1.38 25.01
N LEU A 27 8.25 -2.61 24.95
CA LEU A 27 9.20 -3.02 23.92
C LEU A 27 8.54 -3.10 22.55
N CYS A 28 7.29 -3.56 22.45
CA CYS A 28 6.52 -3.54 21.21
C CYS A 28 6.41 -2.12 20.64
N ASN A 29 6.12 -1.13 21.47
CA ASN A 29 6.01 0.27 21.05
C ASN A 29 7.34 0.83 20.54
N TYR A 30 8.45 0.51 21.23
CA TYR A 30 9.77 0.94 20.77
C TYR A 30 10.19 0.26 19.45
N ILE A 31 9.89 -1.03 19.29
CA ILE A 31 10.21 -1.78 18.05
C ILE A 31 9.43 -1.18 16.87
N THR A 32 8.14 -0.93 17.02
CA THR A 32 7.33 -0.35 15.94
C THR A 32 7.81 1.04 15.55
N CYS A 33 8.12 1.91 16.51
CA CYS A 33 8.68 3.24 16.24
C CYS A 33 10.08 3.16 15.61
N LEU A 34 10.94 2.27 16.10
CA LEU A 34 12.28 2.09 15.56
C LEU A 34 12.24 1.66 14.10
N PHE A 35 11.42 0.64 13.78
CA PHE A 35 11.36 0.09 12.43
C PHE A 35 10.76 1.09 11.42
N THR A 36 9.73 1.83 11.80
CA THR A 36 9.17 2.88 10.93
C THR A 36 10.14 4.06 10.78
N THR A 37 10.87 4.44 11.81
CA THR A 37 11.91 5.50 11.73
C THR A 37 13.09 5.06 10.87
N LEU A 38 13.53 3.81 10.98
CA LEU A 38 14.54 3.24 10.08
C LEU A 38 14.04 3.23 8.63
N GLY A 39 12.77 2.87 8.40
CA GLY A 39 12.13 2.97 7.08
C GLY A 39 12.18 4.40 6.52
N ALA A 40 11.91 5.42 7.35
CA ALA A 40 12.00 6.82 6.95
C ALA A 40 13.43 7.25 6.56
N ILE A 41 14.42 6.83 7.32
CA ILE A 41 15.84 7.11 6.98
C ILE A 41 16.23 6.44 5.66
N LEU A 42 15.87 5.16 5.48
CA LEU A 42 16.18 4.43 4.25
C LEU A 42 15.46 5.02 3.03
N SER A 43 14.21 5.50 3.19
CA SER A 43 13.48 6.14 2.10
C SER A 43 14.12 7.45 1.64
N ILE A 44 14.67 8.25 2.57
CA ILE A 44 15.43 9.47 2.24
C ILE A 44 16.71 9.11 1.45
N ILE A 45 17.40 8.03 1.83
CA ILE A 45 18.61 7.59 1.11
C ILE A 45 18.26 7.14 -0.32
N ILE A 46 17.16 6.37 -0.49
CA ILE A 46 16.70 5.96 -1.82
C ILE A 46 16.30 7.18 -2.65
N PHE A 47 15.52 8.09 -2.08
CA PHE A 47 15.13 9.34 -2.74
C PHE A 47 16.36 10.14 -3.24
N TYR A 48 17.37 10.28 -2.40
CA TYR A 48 18.62 10.93 -2.79
C TYR A 48 19.28 10.23 -3.99
N ASN A 49 19.37 8.90 -3.95
CA ASN A 49 19.97 8.14 -5.05
C ASN A 49 19.16 8.24 -6.35
N VAL A 50 17.83 8.22 -6.28
CA VAL A 50 16.96 8.35 -7.45
C VAL A 50 17.13 9.73 -8.08
N ILE A 51 17.08 10.81 -7.29
CA ILE A 51 17.10 12.18 -7.83
C ILE A 51 18.49 12.61 -8.32
N PHE A 52 19.55 12.27 -7.58
CA PHE A 52 20.90 12.75 -7.89
C PHE A 52 21.75 11.80 -8.71
N HIS A 53 21.45 10.51 -8.65
CA HIS A 53 22.20 9.45 -9.38
C HIS A 53 21.39 8.74 -10.46
N GLY A 54 20.11 9.13 -10.66
CA GLY A 54 19.25 8.51 -11.66
C GLY A 54 18.99 7.01 -11.40
N TYR A 55 18.99 6.61 -10.13
CA TYR A 55 18.79 5.21 -9.75
C TYR A 55 17.33 4.82 -9.96
N GLU A 56 17.09 3.94 -10.91
CA GLU A 56 15.79 3.30 -11.12
C GLU A 56 15.97 1.79 -11.01
N ASN A 57 15.05 1.11 -10.35
CA ASN A 57 15.14 -0.32 -10.17
C ASN A 57 13.74 -0.95 -10.08
N ASN A 58 13.61 -2.13 -10.66
CA ASN A 58 12.43 -2.99 -10.51
C ASN A 58 12.86 -4.36 -9.98
N LEU A 59 12.53 -4.64 -8.72
CA LEU A 59 12.95 -5.83 -8.01
C LEU A 59 11.79 -6.84 -7.96
N LEU A 60 11.95 -7.94 -8.68
CA LEU A 60 11.02 -9.06 -8.57
C LEU A 60 11.17 -9.74 -7.21
N ILE A 61 10.09 -9.82 -6.43
CA ILE A 61 10.02 -10.56 -5.17
C ILE A 61 9.57 -11.99 -5.42
N ALA A 62 8.44 -12.15 -6.10
CA ALA A 62 7.85 -13.46 -6.40
C ALA A 62 6.93 -13.40 -7.61
N LYS A 63 6.77 -14.53 -8.30
CA LYS A 63 5.68 -14.72 -9.24
C LYS A 63 4.39 -14.92 -8.45
N TRP A 64 3.34 -14.17 -8.81
CA TRP A 64 2.08 -14.21 -8.06
C TRP A 64 0.97 -14.93 -8.81
N ILE A 65 0.58 -14.41 -9.97
CA ILE A 65 -0.47 -14.99 -10.80
C ILE A 65 0.09 -15.27 -12.18
N ASN A 66 0.00 -16.51 -12.63
CA ASN A 66 0.37 -16.89 -13.99
C ASN A 66 -0.75 -17.81 -14.51
N SER A 67 -1.57 -17.26 -15.43
CA SER A 67 -2.69 -17.98 -16.02
C SER A 67 -2.94 -17.52 -17.45
N GLY A 68 -2.61 -18.37 -18.41
CA GLY A 68 -2.71 -18.02 -19.83
C GLY A 68 -1.84 -16.81 -20.17
N ASN A 69 -2.45 -15.73 -20.67
CA ASN A 69 -1.75 -14.48 -21.00
C ASN A 69 -1.59 -13.54 -19.81
N LEU A 70 -2.21 -13.84 -18.67
CA LEU A 70 -2.09 -13.01 -17.48
C LEU A 70 -0.85 -13.43 -16.68
N ASP A 71 0.19 -12.62 -16.70
CA ASP A 71 1.39 -12.77 -15.87
C ASP A 71 1.51 -11.56 -14.93
N VAL A 72 1.38 -11.82 -13.63
CA VAL A 72 1.43 -10.79 -12.59
C VAL A 72 2.49 -11.17 -11.58
N ASN A 73 3.43 -10.29 -11.42
CA ASN A 73 4.53 -10.45 -10.50
C ASN A 73 4.32 -9.57 -9.26
N TRP A 74 4.88 -10.01 -8.15
CA TRP A 74 5.03 -9.17 -6.98
C TRP A 74 6.40 -8.51 -7.03
N SER A 75 6.44 -7.21 -7.22
CA SER A 75 7.68 -6.47 -7.44
C SER A 75 7.74 -5.20 -6.58
N ILE A 76 8.93 -4.64 -6.48
CA ILE A 76 9.17 -3.30 -5.91
C ILE A 76 9.73 -2.43 -7.01
N LYS A 77 8.92 -1.50 -7.52
CA LYS A 77 9.34 -0.51 -8.51
C LYS A 77 9.79 0.77 -7.82
N ILE A 78 11.03 1.16 -8.08
CA ILE A 78 11.63 2.40 -7.59
C ILE A 78 11.89 3.30 -8.79
N ASP A 79 11.15 4.40 -8.84
CA ASP A 79 11.28 5.49 -9.80
C ASP A 79 11.17 6.84 -9.09
N ALA A 80 11.18 7.94 -9.82
CA ALA A 80 11.08 9.28 -9.24
C ALA A 80 9.79 9.47 -8.42
N LEU A 81 8.65 9.00 -8.95
CA LEU A 81 7.34 9.12 -8.29
C LEU A 81 7.28 8.29 -7.01
N SER A 82 7.62 7.00 -7.10
CA SER A 82 7.60 6.08 -5.97
C SER A 82 8.56 6.52 -4.87
N SER A 83 9.75 7.05 -5.22
CA SER A 83 10.74 7.51 -4.25
C SER A 83 10.25 8.70 -3.41
N VAL A 84 9.57 9.68 -4.04
CA VAL A 84 8.91 10.79 -3.33
C VAL A 84 7.85 10.25 -2.37
N MET A 85 6.99 9.35 -2.85
CA MET A 85 5.93 8.78 -2.04
C MET A 85 6.47 7.93 -0.88
N LEU A 86 7.57 7.18 -1.08
CA LEU A 86 8.24 6.45 -0.01
C LEU A 86 8.68 7.37 1.14
N VAL A 87 9.26 8.53 0.83
CA VAL A 87 9.65 9.52 1.84
C VAL A 87 8.44 10.05 2.58
N VAL A 88 7.41 10.49 1.85
CA VAL A 88 6.19 11.05 2.46
C VAL A 88 5.54 10.04 3.39
N VAL A 89 5.30 8.81 2.91
CA VAL A 89 4.61 7.76 3.68
C VAL A 89 5.41 7.39 4.93
N ASN A 90 6.70 7.09 4.79
CA ASN A 90 7.52 6.63 5.92
C ASN A 90 7.77 7.75 6.95
N LEU A 91 8.00 8.98 6.50
CA LEU A 91 8.23 10.12 7.40
C LEU A 91 6.98 10.41 8.23
N ILE A 92 5.82 10.54 7.58
CA ILE A 92 4.56 10.79 8.29
C ILE A 92 4.23 9.60 9.21
N SER A 93 4.39 8.36 8.74
CA SER A 93 4.15 7.18 9.54
C SER A 93 5.04 7.15 10.78
N SER A 94 6.33 7.46 10.67
CA SER A 94 7.24 7.49 11.81
C SER A 94 6.83 8.52 12.85
N LEU A 95 6.44 9.73 12.42
CA LEU A 95 5.95 10.78 13.31
C LEU A 95 4.66 10.37 14.03
N VAL A 96 3.73 9.74 13.30
CA VAL A 96 2.47 9.25 13.88
C VAL A 96 2.72 8.11 14.88
N HIS A 97 3.65 7.20 14.62
CA HIS A 97 4.03 6.15 15.58
C HIS A 97 4.60 6.75 16.88
N ILE A 98 5.52 7.71 16.76
CA ILE A 98 6.10 8.39 17.94
C ILE A 98 5.00 9.14 18.72
N TYR A 99 4.14 9.88 18.04
CA TYR A 99 3.02 10.56 18.66
C TYR A 99 2.06 9.59 19.38
N SER A 100 1.81 8.44 18.78
CA SER A 100 0.90 7.41 19.31
C SER A 100 1.37 6.80 20.62
N ILE A 101 2.66 6.86 20.95
CA ILE A 101 3.17 6.44 22.27
C ILE A 101 2.50 7.24 23.39
N GLY A 102 2.42 8.56 23.23
CA GLY A 102 1.76 9.45 24.17
C GLY A 102 0.23 9.37 24.08
N TYR A 103 -0.31 9.42 22.87
CA TYR A 103 -1.74 9.42 22.60
C TYR A 103 -2.45 8.19 23.20
N MET A 104 -1.86 7.01 23.05
CA MET A 104 -2.42 5.74 23.56
C MET A 104 -1.90 5.38 24.95
N SER A 105 -1.29 6.30 25.69
CA SER A 105 -0.65 6.02 26.99
C SER A 105 -1.57 5.38 28.02
N HIS A 106 -2.84 5.71 28.01
CA HIS A 106 -3.85 5.24 28.96
C HIS A 106 -4.68 4.04 28.45
N ASP A 107 -4.48 3.59 27.20
CA ASP A 107 -5.25 2.48 26.63
C ASP A 107 -4.53 1.14 26.83
N PRO A 108 -5.21 0.12 27.39
CA PRO A 108 -4.62 -1.20 27.65
C PRO A 108 -4.32 -2.00 26.37
N HIS A 109 -4.81 -1.57 25.21
CA HIS A 109 -4.63 -2.27 23.92
C HIS A 109 -3.65 -1.56 22.98
N LYS A 110 -2.75 -0.75 23.51
CA LYS A 110 -1.75 0.02 22.77
C LYS A 110 -0.92 -0.80 21.78
N PRO A 111 -0.40 -2.03 22.11
CA PRO A 111 0.34 -2.84 21.14
C PRO A 111 -0.49 -3.22 19.90
N ARG A 112 -1.78 -3.48 20.08
CA ARG A 112 -2.70 -3.76 18.97
C ARG A 112 -2.87 -2.55 18.06
N PHE A 113 -2.98 -1.35 18.62
CA PHE A 113 -3.05 -0.11 17.85
C PHE A 113 -1.78 0.10 17.01
N MET A 114 -0.60 -0.07 17.63
CA MET A 114 0.69 0.06 16.96
C MET A 114 0.86 -0.99 15.87
N ALA A 115 0.37 -2.22 16.08
CA ALA A 115 0.37 -3.27 15.05
C ALA A 115 -0.47 -2.89 13.83
N TYR A 116 -1.68 -2.37 14.03
CA TYR A 116 -2.55 -1.93 12.94
C TYR A 116 -1.95 -0.75 12.16
N LEU A 117 -1.34 0.19 12.88
CA LEU A 117 -0.69 1.34 12.27
C LEU A 117 0.52 0.94 11.41
N SER A 118 1.33 -0.01 11.91
CA SER A 118 2.45 -0.58 11.15
C SER A 118 1.97 -1.39 9.94
N LEU A 119 0.87 -2.15 10.08
CA LEU A 119 0.27 -2.89 8.97
C LEU A 119 -0.28 -1.95 7.89
N PHE A 120 -0.91 -0.85 8.30
CA PHE A 120 -1.34 0.21 7.39
C PHE A 120 -0.16 0.79 6.59
N THR A 121 0.96 1.07 7.27
CA THR A 121 2.18 1.55 6.60
C THR A 121 2.70 0.54 5.58
N PHE A 122 2.75 -0.75 5.92
CA PHE A 122 3.14 -1.80 4.98
C PHE A 122 2.23 -1.85 3.75
N ALA A 123 0.90 -1.83 3.94
CA ALA A 123 -0.05 -1.84 2.83
C ALA A 123 0.11 -0.61 1.92
N MET A 124 0.32 0.56 2.51
CA MET A 124 0.57 1.80 1.76
C MET A 124 1.89 1.75 0.97
N LEU A 125 2.95 1.19 1.56
CA LEU A 125 4.22 1.01 0.86
C LEU A 125 4.10 0.00 -0.29
N THR A 126 3.36 -1.09 -0.11
CA THR A 126 3.08 -2.06 -1.18
C THR A 126 2.34 -1.40 -2.35
N LEU A 127 1.39 -0.50 -2.04
CA LEU A 127 0.64 0.26 -3.03
C LEU A 127 1.57 1.17 -3.85
N VAL A 128 2.39 1.99 -3.18
CA VAL A 128 3.21 3.01 -3.86
C VAL A 128 4.42 2.44 -4.59
N THR A 129 4.85 1.23 -4.27
CA THR A 129 5.95 0.53 -4.95
C THR A 129 5.49 -0.53 -5.93
N SER A 130 4.20 -0.59 -6.27
CA SER A 130 3.68 -1.53 -7.25
C SER A 130 4.22 -1.25 -8.65
N ASP A 131 4.42 -2.30 -9.46
CA ASP A 131 4.77 -2.21 -10.88
C ASP A 131 3.61 -2.57 -11.82
N ASN A 132 2.49 -3.00 -11.25
CA ASN A 132 1.31 -3.41 -11.99
C ASN A 132 0.01 -3.05 -11.25
N PHE A 133 -1.09 -2.97 -12.01
CA PHE A 133 -2.40 -2.56 -11.48
C PHE A 133 -3.00 -3.54 -10.48
N LEU A 134 -2.69 -4.85 -10.56
CA LEU A 134 -3.20 -5.84 -9.60
C LEU A 134 -2.50 -5.74 -8.25
N GLN A 135 -1.19 -5.51 -8.22
CA GLN A 135 -0.46 -5.27 -6.97
C GLN A 135 -0.88 -3.93 -6.35
N LEU A 136 -1.12 -2.89 -7.17
CA LEU A 136 -1.68 -1.62 -6.72
C LEU A 136 -3.04 -1.86 -6.03
N PHE A 137 -3.93 -2.63 -6.66
CA PHE A 137 -5.23 -2.97 -6.09
C PHE A 137 -5.11 -3.74 -4.77
N PHE A 138 -4.18 -4.67 -4.68
CA PHE A 138 -3.91 -5.39 -3.43
C PHE A 138 -3.49 -4.44 -2.30
N GLY A 139 -2.58 -3.51 -2.57
CA GLY A 139 -2.17 -2.50 -1.60
C GLY A 139 -3.32 -1.58 -1.18
N TRP A 140 -4.14 -1.17 -2.14
CA TRP A 140 -5.35 -0.37 -1.93
C TRP A 140 -6.35 -1.04 -1.00
N GLU A 141 -6.66 -2.31 -1.25
CA GLU A 141 -7.52 -3.12 -0.39
C GLU A 141 -6.93 -3.31 1.01
N GLY A 142 -5.61 -3.50 1.10
CA GLY A 142 -4.89 -3.58 2.37
C GLY A 142 -5.01 -2.32 3.20
N VAL A 143 -4.87 -1.14 2.59
CA VAL A 143 -5.07 0.16 3.24
C VAL A 143 -6.52 0.31 3.73
N GLY A 144 -7.51 -0.08 2.89
CA GLY A 144 -8.92 -0.09 3.24
C GLY A 144 -9.23 -0.96 4.46
N LEU A 145 -8.68 -2.18 4.49
CA LEU A 145 -8.84 -3.10 5.62
C LEU A 145 -8.19 -2.56 6.91
N CYS A 146 -6.98 -2.04 6.81
CA CYS A 146 -6.28 -1.48 7.98
C CYS A 146 -6.99 -0.25 8.52
N SER A 147 -7.55 0.60 7.66
CA SER A 147 -8.36 1.75 8.07
C SER A 147 -9.63 1.31 8.82
N TYR A 148 -10.29 0.25 8.36
CA TYR A 148 -11.42 -0.35 9.06
C TYR A 148 -11.04 -0.77 10.50
N PHE A 149 -9.90 -1.44 10.68
CA PHE A 149 -9.42 -1.85 12.01
C PHE A 149 -9.05 -0.67 12.90
N LEU A 150 -8.51 0.41 12.33
CA LEU A 150 -8.14 1.61 13.07
C LEU A 150 -9.37 2.46 13.46
N ILE A 151 -10.33 2.65 12.56
CA ILE A 151 -11.59 3.37 12.86
C ILE A 151 -12.40 2.59 13.91
N GLY A 152 -12.51 1.26 13.73
CA GLY A 152 -13.22 0.35 14.64
C GLY A 152 -12.41 -0.08 15.86
N PHE A 153 -11.28 0.59 16.17
CA PHE A 153 -10.36 0.17 17.22
C PHE A 153 -11.07 0.01 18.58
N TRP A 154 -11.91 0.95 18.94
CA TRP A 154 -12.77 0.87 20.13
C TRP A 154 -14.11 0.18 19.83
N PHE A 155 -14.04 -1.09 19.46
CA PHE A 155 -15.18 -1.91 19.02
C PHE A 155 -16.35 -2.01 20.01
N LYS A 156 -16.16 -1.64 21.28
CA LYS A 156 -17.24 -1.53 22.26
C LYS A 156 -18.10 -0.27 22.08
N LYS A 157 -17.65 0.71 21.28
CA LYS A 157 -18.41 1.93 21.00
C LYS A 157 -19.21 1.75 19.72
N ASN A 158 -20.54 1.79 19.79
CA ASN A 158 -21.43 1.65 18.63
C ASN A 158 -21.15 2.69 17.55
N SER A 159 -20.80 3.93 17.92
CA SER A 159 -20.44 4.98 16.98
C SER A 159 -19.20 4.65 16.17
N ALA A 160 -18.16 4.06 16.80
CA ALA A 160 -16.94 3.63 16.10
C ALA A 160 -17.24 2.48 15.14
N ASN A 161 -18.03 1.49 15.57
CA ASN A 161 -18.42 0.36 14.71
C ASN A 161 -19.22 0.82 13.50
N SER A 162 -20.22 1.68 13.68
CA SER A 162 -21.01 2.22 12.57
C SER A 162 -20.14 3.02 11.61
N ALA A 163 -19.21 3.83 12.11
CA ALA A 163 -18.27 4.57 11.29
C ALA A 163 -17.33 3.66 10.48
N ALA A 164 -16.78 2.61 11.12
CA ALA A 164 -15.91 1.64 10.47
C ALA A 164 -16.64 0.87 9.36
N ILE A 165 -17.85 0.38 9.63
CA ILE A 165 -18.68 -0.32 8.64
C ILE A 165 -19.02 0.63 7.47
N LYS A 166 -19.42 1.88 7.76
CA LYS A 166 -19.73 2.86 6.72
C LYS A 166 -18.51 3.12 5.83
N ALA A 167 -17.34 3.38 6.41
CA ALA A 167 -16.12 3.62 5.65
C ALA A 167 -15.77 2.41 4.76
N PHE A 168 -15.84 1.21 5.31
CA PHE A 168 -15.54 -0.02 4.57
C PHE A 168 -16.52 -0.26 3.41
N LEU A 169 -17.84 -0.11 3.62
CA LEU A 169 -18.84 -0.32 2.58
C LEU A 169 -18.74 0.72 1.45
N VAL A 170 -18.52 2.00 1.81
CA VAL A 170 -18.38 3.06 0.80
C VAL A 170 -17.14 2.85 -0.06
N ASN A 171 -16.00 2.49 0.56
CA ASN A 171 -14.79 2.16 -0.19
C ASN A 171 -15.01 0.98 -1.14
N ARG A 172 -15.76 -0.06 -0.71
CA ARG A 172 -16.03 -1.26 -1.52
C ARG A 172 -16.78 -0.94 -2.83
N VAL A 173 -17.62 0.08 -2.85
CA VAL A 173 -18.26 0.55 -4.10
C VAL A 173 -17.22 1.11 -5.06
N GLY A 174 -16.28 1.92 -4.55
CA GLY A 174 -15.16 2.42 -5.36
C GLY A 174 -14.23 1.31 -5.86
N ASP A 175 -13.95 0.32 -5.00
CA ASP A 175 -13.08 -0.84 -5.30
C ASP A 175 -13.65 -1.67 -6.46
N PHE A 176 -14.99 -1.81 -6.52
CA PHE A 176 -15.64 -2.46 -7.64
C PHE A 176 -15.39 -1.73 -8.97
N GLY A 177 -15.54 -0.40 -8.97
CA GLY A 177 -15.22 0.41 -10.14
C GLY A 177 -13.74 0.30 -10.54
N PHE A 178 -12.84 0.30 -9.56
CA PHE A 178 -11.41 0.13 -9.80
C PHE A 178 -11.09 -1.25 -10.42
N ALA A 179 -11.66 -2.32 -9.89
CA ALA A 179 -11.50 -3.66 -10.46
C ALA A 179 -12.00 -3.74 -11.91
N LEU A 180 -13.14 -3.12 -12.24
CA LEU A 180 -13.64 -3.04 -13.62
C LEU A 180 -12.66 -2.28 -14.53
N GLY A 181 -12.03 -1.21 -14.04
CA GLY A 181 -10.99 -0.48 -14.77
C GLY A 181 -9.77 -1.37 -15.07
N ILE A 182 -9.31 -2.17 -14.09
CA ILE A 182 -8.21 -3.12 -14.31
C ILE A 182 -8.59 -4.19 -15.34
N PHE A 183 -9.81 -4.73 -15.31
CA PHE A 183 -10.27 -5.69 -16.30
C PHE A 183 -10.33 -5.09 -17.70
N LEU A 184 -10.74 -3.83 -17.82
CA LEU A 184 -10.76 -3.11 -19.09
C LEU A 184 -9.34 -2.91 -19.62
N ILE A 185 -8.39 -2.51 -18.77
CA ILE A 185 -6.97 -2.39 -19.14
C ILE A 185 -6.45 -3.72 -19.67
N PHE A 186 -6.68 -4.81 -18.95
CA PHE A 186 -6.26 -6.14 -19.38
C PHE A 186 -6.93 -6.56 -20.68
N TYR A 187 -8.21 -6.27 -20.86
CA TYR A 187 -8.94 -6.58 -22.09
C TYR A 187 -8.36 -5.85 -23.31
N LEU A 188 -7.95 -4.58 -23.14
CA LEU A 188 -7.43 -3.75 -24.23
C LEU A 188 -5.98 -4.05 -24.55
N PHE A 189 -5.14 -4.13 -23.52
CA PHE A 189 -3.68 -4.20 -23.67
C PHE A 189 -3.12 -5.63 -23.53
N GLY A 190 -3.92 -6.59 -23.04
CA GLY A 190 -3.47 -7.97 -22.76
C GLY A 190 -2.48 -8.10 -21.62
N THR A 191 -2.19 -7.01 -20.91
CA THR A 191 -1.27 -6.94 -19.78
C THR A 191 -1.79 -5.98 -18.72
N VAL A 192 -1.30 -6.14 -17.48
CA VAL A 192 -1.56 -5.22 -16.34
C VAL A 192 -0.30 -4.53 -15.83
N ASN A 193 0.84 -4.76 -16.47
CA ASN A 193 2.11 -4.13 -16.13
C ASN A 193 2.15 -2.69 -16.65
N TYR A 194 2.59 -1.73 -15.82
CA TYR A 194 2.60 -0.31 -16.18
C TYR A 194 3.44 -0.02 -17.40
N ASP A 195 4.66 -0.55 -17.46
CA ASP A 195 5.61 -0.22 -18.52
C ASP A 195 5.10 -0.76 -19.88
N GLU A 196 4.49 -1.94 -19.88
CA GLU A 196 3.92 -2.55 -21.09
C GLU A 196 2.66 -1.79 -21.57
N VAL A 197 1.78 -1.41 -20.64
CA VAL A 197 0.59 -0.60 -20.96
C VAL A 197 0.99 0.75 -21.53
N PHE A 198 1.92 1.46 -20.88
CA PHE A 198 2.36 2.78 -21.35
C PHE A 198 3.09 2.74 -22.70
N GLN A 199 3.81 1.68 -23.00
CA GLN A 199 4.41 1.50 -24.33
C GLN A 199 3.38 1.27 -25.42
N GLN A 200 2.29 0.58 -25.12
CA GLN A 200 1.25 0.25 -26.08
C GLN A 200 0.20 1.37 -26.26
N ILE A 201 0.12 2.33 -25.35
CA ILE A 201 -0.93 3.38 -25.38
C ILE A 201 -0.98 4.15 -26.69
N TYR A 202 0.18 4.39 -27.32
CA TYR A 202 0.26 5.09 -28.61
C TYR A 202 -0.37 4.32 -29.77
N LEU A 203 -0.48 2.99 -29.67
CA LEU A 203 -1.11 2.15 -30.70
C LEU A 203 -2.63 2.26 -30.70
N TYR A 204 -3.19 2.69 -29.58
CA TYR A 204 -4.63 2.77 -29.36
C TYR A 204 -5.18 4.21 -29.42
N LYS A 205 -4.33 5.20 -29.68
CA LYS A 205 -4.67 6.63 -29.65
C LYS A 205 -5.86 7.02 -30.55
N ASP A 206 -6.03 6.32 -31.69
CA ASP A 206 -7.07 6.62 -32.68
C ASP A 206 -8.19 5.55 -32.69
N ASN A 207 -8.22 4.64 -31.73
CA ASN A 207 -9.23 3.60 -31.65
C ASN A 207 -10.44 4.08 -30.85
N GLU A 208 -11.63 4.00 -31.45
CA GLU A 208 -12.90 4.20 -30.76
C GLU A 208 -13.40 2.88 -30.17
N LEU A 209 -13.75 2.91 -28.89
CA LEU A 209 -14.40 1.80 -28.19
C LEU A 209 -15.89 2.06 -28.09
N ASN A 210 -16.69 1.07 -28.47
CA ASN A 210 -18.11 1.11 -28.20
C ASN A 210 -18.35 0.49 -26.81
N PHE A 211 -18.44 1.35 -25.80
CA PHE A 211 -18.72 0.93 -24.43
C PHE A 211 -20.16 1.34 -24.06
N LEU A 212 -21.00 0.36 -23.76
CA LEU A 212 -22.43 0.56 -23.42
C LEU A 212 -23.23 1.38 -24.45
N GLY A 213 -22.87 1.30 -25.74
CA GLY A 213 -23.52 2.05 -26.79
C GLY A 213 -23.03 3.49 -26.99
N LEU A 214 -22.00 3.88 -26.26
CA LEU A 214 -21.29 5.15 -26.42
C LEU A 214 -19.94 4.88 -27.11
N ASN A 215 -19.65 5.64 -28.16
CA ASN A 215 -18.31 5.65 -28.75
C ASN A 215 -17.42 6.52 -27.88
N VAL A 216 -16.50 5.92 -27.18
CA VAL A 216 -15.51 6.58 -26.32
C VAL A 216 -14.15 6.35 -26.93
N ASN A 217 -13.32 7.37 -26.94
CA ASN A 217 -11.93 7.24 -27.37
C ASN A 217 -11.19 6.29 -26.39
N SER A 218 -10.40 5.37 -26.89
CA SER A 218 -9.75 4.34 -26.04
C SER A 218 -8.76 4.90 -24.98
N ILE A 219 -8.47 6.20 -25.07
CA ILE A 219 -7.53 6.89 -24.17
C ILE A 219 -8.25 7.84 -23.19
N ASP A 220 -9.51 8.18 -23.43
CA ASP A 220 -10.33 8.99 -22.52
C ASP A 220 -10.96 8.14 -21.42
#